data_d8779a13ca7b5d0b1df3c24264d8cb98
#
_entry.id   d8779a13ca7b5d0b1df3c24264d8cb98
#
_cell.length_a   1.000
_cell.length_b   1.000
_cell.length_c   1.000
_cell.angle_alpha   90.00
_cell.angle_beta   90.00
_cell.angle_gamma   90.00
#
_symmetry.space_group_name_H-M   'P 1'
#
loop_
_entity.id
_entity.type
_entity.pdbx_description
1 polymer ?
#
loop_
_entity_poly.entity_id
_entity_poly.type
_entity_poly.pdbx_seq_one_letter_code
_entity_poly.pdbx_strand_id
1 'polypeptide(L)'
;MPTISKLDENLIRRQLSSGGWSFLGSRQVSVEATCLAVLAGGFESERLLGLQRRDGSWPAFSGDTEASWTTALALCVLNAMNDGDSARKRAFQWLLEERGQEADFLWRWKFRIADRNVRFNPELYGWPWDAGSASWVIPTAFSLVAIKQYTACSRPEAAEKRTRLGVGMLLDRVCIGGGWNSGNSIVYGVPLRPHVEATAIALMALQDERRTSSIQTSLEWLKQRSESVESVESLSWSILSLFLYQQPVGQLQAKLATLVGDGRVIRNNATLATAILALKCGEMIHPFAVMR
;
A
#
# COMPACT_ATOMS: atom_id res chain seq x y z
N MET A 1 -5.34 -25.31 6.96
CA MET A 1 -6.71 -25.00 7.38
C MET A 1 -7.64 -25.06 6.18
N PRO A 2 -8.83 -25.68 6.24
CA PRO A 2 -9.69 -25.88 5.05
C PRO A 2 -10.13 -24.57 4.38
N THR A 3 -10.24 -23.48 5.14
CA THR A 3 -10.66 -22.16 4.60
C THR A 3 -9.61 -21.55 3.67
N ILE A 4 -8.32 -21.59 4.04
CA ILE A 4 -7.22 -21.03 3.25
C ILE A 4 -7.11 -21.78 1.91
N SER A 5 -7.13 -23.12 1.92
CA SER A 5 -7.07 -23.92 0.70
C SER A 5 -8.20 -23.58 -0.28
N LYS A 6 -9.42 -23.36 0.21
CA LYS A 6 -10.55 -22.94 -0.65
C LYS A 6 -10.37 -21.55 -1.23
N LEU A 7 -9.78 -20.63 -0.48
CA LEU A 7 -9.49 -19.28 -0.97
C LEU A 7 -8.38 -19.28 -2.03
N ASP A 8 -7.32 -20.07 -1.80
CA ASP A 8 -6.24 -20.28 -2.77
C ASP A 8 -6.79 -20.88 -4.09
N GLU A 9 -7.58 -21.95 -4.02
CA GLU A 9 -8.22 -22.54 -5.19
C GLU A 9 -9.13 -21.54 -5.93
N ASN A 10 -9.84 -20.70 -5.19
CA ASN A 10 -10.69 -19.66 -5.77
C ASN A 10 -9.86 -18.60 -6.47
N LEU A 11 -8.74 -18.17 -5.89
CA LEU A 11 -7.82 -17.21 -6.51
C LEU A 11 -7.22 -17.80 -7.80
N ILE A 12 -6.76 -19.05 -7.78
CA ILE A 12 -6.22 -19.76 -8.97
C ILE A 12 -7.26 -19.80 -10.09
N ARG A 13 -8.50 -20.22 -9.80
CA ARG A 13 -9.57 -20.30 -10.80
C ARG A 13 -9.94 -18.97 -11.45
N ARG A 14 -9.63 -17.84 -10.81
CA ARG A 14 -9.91 -16.49 -11.33
C ARG A 14 -8.76 -15.90 -12.13
N GLN A 15 -7.64 -16.62 -12.25
CA GLN A 15 -6.56 -16.19 -13.12
C GLN A 15 -7.03 -16.11 -14.57
N LEU A 16 -6.68 -15.03 -15.24
CA LEU A 16 -7.01 -14.83 -16.65
C LEU A 16 -6.15 -15.73 -17.55
N SER A 17 -6.67 -16.15 -18.69
CA SER A 17 -5.90 -16.93 -19.67
C SER A 17 -4.66 -16.20 -20.20
N SER A 18 -4.68 -14.87 -20.17
CA SER A 18 -3.53 -14.01 -20.49
C SER A 18 -2.49 -13.90 -19.35
N GLY A 19 -2.70 -14.59 -18.25
CA GLY A 19 -1.97 -14.41 -16.99
C GLY A 19 -2.45 -13.20 -16.18
N GLY A 20 -2.17 -13.22 -14.88
CA GLY A 20 -2.59 -12.16 -13.95
C GLY A 20 -4.08 -12.22 -13.57
N TRP A 21 -4.54 -11.20 -12.86
CA TRP A 21 -5.90 -11.13 -12.33
C TRP A 21 -6.57 -9.80 -12.67
N SER A 22 -7.87 -9.86 -12.95
CA SER A 22 -8.71 -8.65 -13.08
C SER A 22 -9.11 -8.13 -11.70
N PHE A 23 -9.58 -6.88 -11.64
CA PHE A 23 -10.09 -6.31 -10.41
C PHE A 23 -11.44 -6.92 -10.00
N LEU A 24 -12.43 -6.92 -10.90
CA LEU A 24 -13.82 -7.35 -10.66
C LEU A 24 -14.34 -8.29 -11.75
N GLY A 25 -13.55 -9.26 -12.22
CA GLY A 25 -14.02 -10.21 -13.24
C GLY A 25 -14.08 -9.65 -14.67
N SER A 26 -13.45 -8.50 -14.93
CA SER A 26 -13.23 -8.00 -16.29
C SER A 26 -12.20 -8.88 -17.02
N ARG A 27 -12.00 -8.65 -18.32
CA ARG A 27 -10.93 -9.30 -19.08
C ARG A 27 -9.59 -8.56 -18.99
N GLN A 28 -9.59 -7.37 -18.41
CA GLN A 28 -8.42 -6.51 -18.28
C GLN A 28 -7.64 -6.89 -17.01
N VAL A 29 -6.34 -7.07 -17.13
CA VAL A 29 -5.46 -7.36 -15.99
C VAL A 29 -5.32 -6.10 -15.14
N SER A 30 -5.62 -6.22 -13.85
CA SER A 30 -5.29 -5.21 -12.83
C SER A 30 -3.89 -5.50 -12.29
N VAL A 31 -3.02 -4.49 -12.31
CA VAL A 31 -1.68 -4.62 -11.74
C VAL A 31 -1.76 -4.83 -10.23
N GLU A 32 -2.63 -4.10 -9.53
CA GLU A 32 -2.85 -4.27 -8.09
C GLU A 32 -3.28 -5.70 -7.74
N ALA A 33 -4.35 -6.20 -8.36
CA ALA A 33 -4.83 -7.55 -8.09
C ALA A 33 -3.78 -8.62 -8.42
N THR A 34 -3.01 -8.42 -9.49
CA THR A 34 -1.92 -9.33 -9.89
C THR A 34 -0.78 -9.30 -8.87
N CYS A 35 -0.34 -8.13 -8.43
CA CYS A 35 0.68 -7.98 -7.39
C CYS A 35 0.30 -8.73 -6.10
N LEU A 36 -0.90 -8.48 -5.60
CA LEU A 36 -1.38 -9.10 -4.36
C LEU A 36 -1.57 -10.61 -4.51
N ALA A 37 -2.05 -11.07 -5.66
CA ALA A 37 -2.18 -12.50 -5.95
C ALA A 37 -0.81 -13.21 -6.00
N VAL A 38 0.18 -12.60 -6.64
CA VAL A 38 1.56 -13.13 -6.67
C VAL A 38 2.10 -13.30 -5.25
N LEU A 39 1.94 -12.30 -4.40
CA LEU A 39 2.38 -12.38 -3.00
C LEU A 39 1.61 -13.44 -2.20
N ALA A 40 0.30 -13.58 -2.40
CA ALA A 40 -0.57 -14.47 -1.64
C ALA A 40 -0.38 -15.95 -1.99
N GLY A 41 -0.20 -16.25 -3.27
CA GLY A 41 -0.15 -17.61 -3.80
C GLY A 41 1.25 -18.09 -4.20
N GLY A 42 2.29 -17.23 -4.11
CA GLY A 42 3.64 -17.57 -4.59
C GLY A 42 3.71 -17.79 -6.10
N PHE A 43 2.84 -17.11 -6.86
CA PHE A 43 2.84 -17.21 -8.32
C PHE A 43 4.05 -16.50 -8.93
N GLU A 44 4.41 -16.88 -10.15
CA GLU A 44 5.51 -16.26 -10.90
C GLU A 44 5.21 -14.79 -11.24
N SER A 45 6.26 -13.96 -11.28
CA SER A 45 6.18 -12.53 -11.56
C SER A 45 6.19 -12.19 -13.06
N GLU A 46 6.33 -13.19 -13.94
CA GLU A 46 6.53 -12.98 -15.38
C GLU A 46 5.46 -12.06 -15.99
N ARG A 47 4.19 -12.28 -15.65
CA ARG A 47 3.11 -11.42 -16.14
C ARG A 47 3.25 -9.99 -15.64
N LEU A 48 3.66 -9.80 -14.39
CA LEU A 48 3.91 -8.48 -13.82
C LEU A 48 5.07 -7.79 -14.54
N LEU A 49 6.18 -8.48 -14.77
CA LEU A 49 7.31 -7.96 -15.53
C LEU A 49 6.93 -7.53 -16.94
N GLY A 50 6.07 -8.32 -17.62
CA GLY A 50 5.57 -8.01 -18.97
C GLY A 50 4.66 -6.77 -19.05
N LEU A 51 4.17 -6.26 -17.92
CA LEU A 51 3.35 -5.03 -17.84
C LEU A 51 4.18 -3.76 -17.55
N GLN A 52 5.50 -3.90 -17.29
CA GLN A 52 6.35 -2.75 -17.03
C GLN A 52 6.50 -1.88 -18.28
N ARG A 53 6.31 -0.59 -18.11
CA ARG A 53 6.48 0.42 -19.15
C ARG A 53 7.98 0.70 -19.40
N ARG A 54 8.27 1.34 -20.53
CA ARG A 54 9.67 1.69 -20.89
C ARG A 54 10.33 2.65 -19.89
N ASP A 55 9.54 3.53 -19.27
CA ASP A 55 9.99 4.47 -18.25
C ASP A 55 10.25 3.81 -16.86
N GLY A 56 9.93 2.53 -16.71
CA GLY A 56 10.11 1.77 -15.48
C GLY A 56 8.87 1.70 -14.59
N SER A 57 7.80 2.42 -14.93
CA SER A 57 6.54 2.42 -14.18
C SER A 57 5.62 1.25 -14.57
N TRP A 58 4.53 1.08 -13.81
CA TRP A 58 3.39 0.23 -14.15
C TRP A 58 2.11 1.05 -14.26
N PRO A 59 1.22 0.70 -15.20
CA PRO A 59 -0.11 1.27 -15.29
C PRO A 59 -1.03 0.65 -14.23
N ALA A 60 -2.22 1.21 -14.01
CA ALA A 60 -3.23 0.59 -13.14
C ALA A 60 -3.79 -0.71 -13.74
N PHE A 61 -4.02 -0.71 -15.05
CA PHE A 61 -4.53 -1.85 -15.80
C PHE A 61 -3.74 -2.09 -17.09
N SER A 62 -3.77 -3.34 -17.57
CA SER A 62 -3.16 -3.66 -18.87
C SER A 62 -3.81 -2.86 -20.00
N GLY A 63 -2.98 -2.20 -20.80
CA GLY A 63 -3.43 -1.33 -21.90
C GLY A 63 -3.56 0.15 -21.56
N ASP A 64 -3.49 0.54 -20.28
CA ASP A 64 -3.42 1.95 -19.90
C ASP A 64 -2.08 2.56 -20.33
N THR A 65 -2.12 3.82 -20.71
CA THR A 65 -0.96 4.57 -21.20
C THR A 65 -0.29 5.39 -20.11
N GLU A 66 -0.89 5.50 -18.93
CA GLU A 66 -0.39 6.33 -17.84
C GLU A 66 0.25 5.49 -16.73
N ALA A 67 1.24 6.08 -16.07
CA ALA A 67 1.87 5.51 -14.91
C ALA A 67 0.98 5.67 -13.68
N SER A 68 0.98 4.68 -12.78
CA SER A 68 0.15 4.67 -11.60
C SER A 68 0.95 4.28 -10.34
N TRP A 69 0.37 4.53 -9.18
CA TRP A 69 0.87 4.11 -7.86
C TRP A 69 1.20 2.61 -7.77
N THR A 70 0.59 1.80 -8.61
CA THR A 70 0.86 0.36 -8.70
C THR A 70 2.32 0.04 -9.00
N THR A 71 3.08 1.02 -9.51
CA THR A 71 4.54 0.94 -9.65
C THR A 71 5.22 0.62 -8.31
N ALA A 72 4.79 1.27 -7.24
CA ALA A 72 5.32 1.02 -5.90
C ALA A 72 4.98 -0.40 -5.42
N LEU A 73 3.73 -0.83 -5.61
CA LEU A 73 3.31 -2.18 -5.23
C LEU A 73 4.03 -3.26 -6.06
N ALA A 74 4.21 -3.05 -7.36
CA ALA A 74 4.98 -3.93 -8.22
C ALA A 74 6.44 -4.06 -7.74
N LEU A 75 7.07 -2.95 -7.36
CA LEU A 75 8.43 -2.98 -6.80
C LEU A 75 8.47 -3.74 -5.46
N CYS A 76 7.47 -3.60 -4.58
CA CYS A 76 7.37 -4.41 -3.35
C CYS A 76 7.33 -5.91 -3.67
N VAL A 77 6.54 -6.33 -4.66
CA VAL A 77 6.45 -7.72 -5.10
C VAL A 77 7.81 -8.24 -5.57
N LEU A 78 8.45 -7.52 -6.50
CA LEU A 78 9.74 -7.91 -7.06
C LEU A 78 10.86 -7.92 -5.99
N ASN A 79 10.80 -7.02 -5.00
CA ASN A 79 11.72 -7.03 -3.87
C ASN A 79 11.50 -8.26 -2.97
N ALA A 80 10.23 -8.61 -2.68
CA ALA A 80 9.91 -9.76 -1.86
C ALA A 80 10.33 -11.09 -2.53
N MET A 81 10.18 -11.17 -3.85
CA MET A 81 10.57 -12.34 -4.65
C MET A 81 12.05 -12.36 -5.01
N ASN A 82 12.77 -11.28 -4.80
CA ASN A 82 14.14 -11.06 -5.27
C ASN A 82 14.31 -11.35 -6.76
N ASP A 83 13.37 -10.89 -7.58
CA ASP A 83 13.28 -11.14 -9.01
C ASP A 83 13.32 -9.85 -9.84
N GLY A 84 13.71 -9.94 -11.12
CA GLY A 84 13.65 -8.84 -12.08
C GLY A 84 14.58 -7.66 -11.78
N ASP A 85 15.87 -7.87 -11.52
CA ASP A 85 16.86 -6.83 -11.14
C ASP A 85 16.78 -5.57 -12.00
N SER A 86 16.73 -5.71 -13.31
CA SER A 86 16.63 -4.59 -14.24
C SER A 86 15.30 -3.83 -14.08
N ALA A 87 14.21 -4.57 -13.89
CA ALA A 87 12.89 -3.98 -13.68
C ALA A 87 12.81 -3.25 -12.35
N ARG A 88 13.34 -3.85 -11.26
CA ARG A 88 13.43 -3.21 -9.93
C ARG A 88 14.22 -1.90 -9.98
N LYS A 89 15.37 -1.91 -10.67
CA LYS A 89 16.20 -0.71 -10.82
C LYS A 89 15.47 0.42 -11.53
N ARG A 90 14.77 0.13 -12.63
CA ARG A 90 13.98 1.14 -13.36
C ARG A 90 12.82 1.67 -12.52
N ALA A 91 12.07 0.78 -11.85
CA ALA A 91 10.99 1.18 -10.96
C ALA A 91 11.46 2.06 -9.81
N PHE A 92 12.58 1.71 -9.18
CA PHE A 92 13.18 2.51 -8.13
C PHE A 92 13.56 3.91 -8.63
N GLN A 93 14.19 4.02 -9.80
CA GLN A 93 14.53 5.31 -10.39
C GLN A 93 13.27 6.15 -10.66
N TRP A 94 12.25 5.54 -11.25
CA TRP A 94 10.96 6.20 -11.46
C TRP A 94 10.35 6.73 -10.16
N LEU A 95 10.34 5.92 -9.09
CA LEU A 95 9.82 6.35 -7.79
C LEU A 95 10.62 7.48 -7.15
N LEU A 96 11.91 7.61 -7.42
CA LEU A 96 12.70 8.74 -6.94
C LEU A 96 12.33 10.07 -7.64
N GLU A 97 11.91 10.00 -8.89
CA GLU A 97 11.56 11.15 -9.71
C GLU A 97 10.09 11.56 -9.55
N GLU A 98 9.19 10.58 -9.36
CA GLU A 98 7.75 10.82 -9.23
C GLU A 98 7.42 11.54 -7.91
N ARG A 99 6.52 12.53 -8.01
CA ARG A 99 6.16 13.39 -6.88
C ARG A 99 4.77 13.99 -7.05
N GLY A 100 4.11 14.29 -5.93
CA GLY A 100 2.85 15.01 -5.94
C GLY A 100 3.00 16.44 -6.44
N GLN A 101 1.94 17.00 -7.01
CA GLN A 101 1.88 18.36 -7.56
C GLN A 101 2.36 19.44 -6.59
N GLU A 102 2.17 19.24 -5.28
CA GLU A 102 2.63 20.17 -4.26
C GLU A 102 4.16 20.30 -4.17
N ALA A 103 4.91 19.41 -4.82
CA ALA A 103 6.36 19.56 -4.97
C ALA A 103 6.75 20.74 -5.88
N ASP A 104 5.86 21.15 -6.78
CA ASP A 104 6.11 22.25 -7.71
C ASP A 104 5.95 23.62 -7.04
N PHE A 105 6.84 24.55 -7.38
CA PHE A 105 6.86 25.87 -6.75
C PHE A 105 5.54 26.64 -6.90
N LEU A 106 4.91 26.64 -8.07
CA LEU A 106 3.65 27.35 -8.32
C LEU A 106 2.50 26.76 -7.50
N TRP A 107 2.42 25.43 -7.41
CA TRP A 107 1.42 24.75 -6.59
C TRP A 107 1.64 24.99 -5.09
N ARG A 108 2.89 24.97 -4.60
CA ARG A 108 3.22 25.32 -3.21
C ARG A 108 2.80 26.74 -2.88
N TRP A 109 3.05 27.68 -3.77
CA TRP A 109 2.64 29.06 -3.61
C TRP A 109 1.12 29.22 -3.58
N LYS A 110 0.39 28.53 -4.46
CA LYS A 110 -1.07 28.48 -4.48
C LYS A 110 -1.62 27.95 -3.14
N PHE A 111 -1.13 26.83 -2.64
CA PHE A 111 -1.60 26.25 -1.38
C PHE A 111 -1.29 27.14 -0.17
N ARG A 112 -0.20 27.86 -0.17
CA ARG A 112 0.14 28.80 0.92
C ARG A 112 -0.74 30.03 0.97
N ILE A 113 -1.17 30.56 -0.17
CA ILE A 113 -1.83 31.88 -0.25
C ILE A 113 -3.32 31.76 -0.55
N ALA A 114 -3.71 30.93 -1.51
CA ALA A 114 -5.07 30.87 -2.02
C ALA A 114 -5.93 29.80 -1.35
N ASP A 115 -5.35 28.67 -0.97
CA ASP A 115 -6.10 27.52 -0.46
C ASP A 115 -5.93 27.34 1.06
N ARG A 116 -6.57 28.25 1.82
CA ARG A 116 -6.60 28.15 3.30
C ARG A 116 -7.59 27.10 3.82
N ASN A 117 -8.31 26.47 2.93
CA ASN A 117 -9.38 25.52 3.27
C ASN A 117 -8.83 24.12 3.61
N VAL A 118 -7.59 23.84 3.23
CA VAL A 118 -6.91 22.56 3.49
C VAL A 118 -5.65 22.83 4.31
N ARG A 119 -5.53 22.17 5.45
CA ARG A 119 -4.38 22.33 6.33
C ARG A 119 -3.39 21.19 6.11
N PHE A 120 -2.28 21.48 5.46
CA PHE A 120 -1.10 20.61 5.33
C PHE A 120 0.14 21.43 5.01
N ASN A 121 1.32 20.86 5.24
CA ASN A 121 2.58 21.48 4.84
C ASN A 121 2.95 21.10 3.38
N PRO A 122 2.85 22.00 2.41
CA PRO A 122 3.13 21.68 0.99
C PRO A 122 4.63 21.45 0.70
N GLU A 123 5.53 21.63 1.66
CA GLU A 123 6.94 21.27 1.53
C GLU A 123 7.17 19.78 1.77
N LEU A 124 6.21 19.12 2.43
CA LEU A 124 6.22 17.69 2.71
C LEU A 124 5.30 16.99 1.70
N TYR A 125 5.89 16.33 0.73
CA TYR A 125 5.16 15.68 -0.36
C TYR A 125 5.54 14.21 -0.49
N GLY A 126 4.58 13.44 -0.94
CA GLY A 126 4.68 12.01 -1.17
C GLY A 126 4.53 11.63 -2.64
N TRP A 127 3.72 10.63 -2.89
CA TRP A 127 3.41 10.09 -4.21
C TRP A 127 1.91 10.16 -4.49
N PRO A 128 1.54 10.44 -5.74
CA PRO A 128 0.15 10.51 -6.19
C PRO A 128 -0.40 9.13 -6.55
N TRP A 129 -1.73 9.06 -6.79
CA TRP A 129 -2.35 7.89 -7.41
C TRP A 129 -1.93 7.76 -8.87
N ASP A 130 -2.00 8.85 -9.61
CA ASP A 130 -1.62 8.96 -11.01
C ASP A 130 -0.64 10.13 -11.17
N ALA A 131 0.28 10.00 -12.12
CA ALA A 131 1.30 11.01 -12.37
C ALA A 131 0.69 12.42 -12.55
N GLY A 132 1.32 13.42 -11.93
CA GLY A 132 0.85 14.80 -12.00
C GLY A 132 -0.34 15.16 -11.11
N SER A 133 -0.81 14.28 -10.23
CA SER A 133 -1.82 14.61 -9.20
C SER A 133 -1.19 14.87 -7.82
N ALA A 134 -2.00 15.25 -6.82
CA ALA A 134 -1.50 15.52 -5.47
C ALA A 134 -1.08 14.23 -4.74
N SER A 135 -0.23 14.35 -3.72
CA SER A 135 0.17 13.22 -2.87
C SER A 135 -0.99 12.69 -2.03
N TRP A 136 -1.06 11.37 -1.92
CA TRP A 136 -2.04 10.64 -1.11
C TRP A 136 -1.35 9.66 -0.15
N VAL A 137 -2.05 9.29 0.92
CA VAL A 137 -1.51 8.45 2.00
C VAL A 137 -1.11 7.06 1.48
N ILE A 138 -2.00 6.35 0.81
CA ILE A 138 -1.77 4.97 0.35
C ILE A 138 -0.63 4.88 -0.69
N PRO A 139 -0.62 5.67 -1.79
CA PRO A 139 0.49 5.67 -2.74
C PRO A 139 1.82 6.02 -2.08
N THR A 140 1.83 7.00 -1.16
CA THR A 140 3.02 7.39 -0.41
C THR A 140 3.53 6.24 0.45
N ALA A 141 2.64 5.56 1.15
CA ALA A 141 3.00 4.45 2.02
C ALA A 141 3.64 3.29 1.24
N PHE A 142 3.03 2.83 0.15
CA PHE A 142 3.63 1.76 -0.67
C PHE A 142 4.95 2.18 -1.31
N SER A 143 5.08 3.43 -1.76
CA SER A 143 6.34 3.96 -2.30
C SER A 143 7.45 3.96 -1.26
N LEU A 144 7.13 4.33 -0.02
CA LEU A 144 8.08 4.27 1.10
C LEU A 144 8.52 2.82 1.40
N VAL A 145 7.58 1.87 1.47
CA VAL A 145 7.90 0.45 1.67
C VAL A 145 8.83 -0.04 0.55
N ALA A 146 8.48 0.20 -0.71
CA ALA A 146 9.23 -0.24 -1.87
C ALA A 146 10.67 0.31 -1.89
N ILE A 147 10.82 1.63 -1.65
CA ILE A 147 12.13 2.30 -1.60
C ILE A 147 12.96 1.77 -0.43
N LYS A 148 12.41 1.69 0.78
CA LYS A 148 13.11 1.19 1.97
C LYS A 148 13.56 -0.25 1.80
N GLN A 149 12.75 -1.13 1.20
CA GLN A 149 13.11 -2.51 0.88
C GLN A 149 14.26 -2.57 -0.13
N TYR A 150 14.15 -1.81 -1.23
CA TYR A 150 15.17 -1.81 -2.30
C TYR A 150 16.51 -1.28 -1.79
N THR A 151 16.51 -0.32 -0.88
CA THR A 151 17.71 0.33 -0.33
C THR A 151 18.18 -0.26 1.01
N ALA A 152 17.69 -1.42 1.42
CA ALA A 152 18.03 -2.03 2.71
C ALA A 152 19.56 -2.22 2.91
N CYS A 153 20.29 -2.56 1.85
CA CYS A 153 21.74 -2.77 1.88
C CYS A 153 22.55 -1.51 1.51
N SER A 154 21.95 -0.49 0.90
CA SER A 154 22.63 0.72 0.47
C SER A 154 21.62 1.86 0.40
N ARG A 155 21.90 2.98 1.07
CA ARG A 155 21.00 4.14 1.16
C ARG A 155 21.57 5.33 0.39
N PRO A 156 21.31 5.43 -0.94
CA PRO A 156 21.72 6.60 -1.71
C PRO A 156 21.08 7.87 -1.16
N GLU A 157 21.80 9.00 -1.18
CA GLU A 157 21.32 10.29 -0.65
C GLU A 157 19.97 10.71 -1.24
N ALA A 158 19.76 10.46 -2.53
CA ALA A 158 18.48 10.75 -3.20
C ALA A 158 17.32 9.96 -2.59
N ALA A 159 17.53 8.67 -2.27
CA ALA A 159 16.53 7.83 -1.63
C ALA A 159 16.26 8.27 -0.18
N GLU A 160 17.30 8.63 0.58
CA GLU A 160 17.12 9.16 1.93
C GLU A 160 16.33 10.46 1.95
N LYS A 161 16.67 11.39 1.05
CA LYS A 161 15.94 12.66 0.90
C LYS A 161 14.47 12.41 0.57
N ARG A 162 14.22 11.52 -0.41
CA ARG A 162 12.87 11.21 -0.87
C ARG A 162 12.05 10.50 0.22
N THR A 163 12.68 9.57 0.97
CA THR A 163 12.09 8.89 2.12
C THR A 163 11.72 9.87 3.22
N ARG A 164 12.62 10.80 3.60
CA ARG A 164 12.32 11.82 4.60
C ARG A 164 11.12 12.69 4.24
N LEU A 165 10.98 13.09 2.96
CA LEU A 165 9.83 13.87 2.49
C LEU A 165 8.52 13.08 2.60
N GLY A 166 8.51 11.83 2.16
CA GLY A 166 7.33 10.97 2.25
C GLY A 166 6.94 10.64 3.69
N VAL A 167 7.90 10.32 4.56
CA VAL A 167 7.66 10.12 6.00
C VAL A 167 7.10 11.41 6.61
N GLY A 168 7.73 12.56 6.33
CA GLY A 168 7.25 13.86 6.78
C GLY A 168 5.82 14.14 6.34
N MET A 169 5.47 13.84 5.08
CA MET A 169 4.12 13.98 4.55
C MET A 169 3.11 13.11 5.31
N LEU A 170 3.42 11.85 5.58
CA LEU A 170 2.54 10.98 6.37
C LEU A 170 2.35 11.53 7.78
N LEU A 171 3.42 11.96 8.45
CA LEU A 171 3.34 12.50 9.80
C LEU A 171 2.56 13.83 9.87
N ASP A 172 2.67 14.69 8.85
CA ASP A 172 1.91 15.94 8.74
C ASP A 172 0.39 15.70 8.59
N ARG A 173 0.00 14.55 8.05
CA ARG A 173 -1.40 14.22 7.74
C ARG A 173 -2.07 13.28 8.73
N VAL A 174 -1.48 13.06 9.89
CA VAL A 174 -2.11 12.31 10.99
C VAL A 174 -3.39 12.99 11.44
N CYS A 175 -4.46 12.26 11.55
CA CYS A 175 -5.75 12.74 12.07
C CYS A 175 -5.67 13.03 13.56
N ILE A 176 -6.53 13.93 14.05
CA ILE A 176 -6.66 14.20 15.48
C ILE A 176 -7.06 12.91 16.20
N GLY A 177 -6.27 12.50 17.20
CA GLY A 177 -6.50 11.24 17.92
C GLY A 177 -5.85 10.02 17.28
N GLY A 178 -5.04 10.21 16.22
CA GLY A 178 -4.29 9.15 15.55
C GLY A 178 -4.95 8.61 14.28
N GLY A 179 -4.16 7.84 13.51
CA GLY A 179 -4.58 7.24 12.25
C GLY A 179 -4.57 8.22 11.06
N TRP A 180 -4.89 7.70 9.89
CA TRP A 180 -4.92 8.43 8.62
C TRP A 180 -6.23 8.19 7.88
N ASN A 181 -6.69 9.21 7.18
CA ASN A 181 -7.61 9.04 6.06
C ASN A 181 -6.82 8.96 4.73
N SER A 182 -7.51 9.02 3.60
CA SER A 182 -6.85 8.91 2.29
C SER A 182 -5.92 10.09 1.95
N GLY A 183 -6.16 11.28 2.55
CA GLY A 183 -5.43 12.51 2.21
C GLY A 183 -5.17 13.42 3.41
N ASN A 184 -5.79 14.59 3.45
CA ASN A 184 -5.56 15.59 4.48
C ASN A 184 -6.39 15.32 5.74
N SER A 185 -5.83 15.60 6.91
CA SER A 185 -6.50 15.42 8.20
C SER A 185 -7.52 16.52 8.54
N ILE A 186 -7.40 17.70 7.93
CA ILE A 186 -8.32 18.84 8.12
C ILE A 186 -8.67 19.44 6.77
N VAL A 187 -9.96 19.58 6.47
CA VAL A 187 -10.49 20.20 5.25
C VAL A 187 -11.61 21.16 5.63
N TYR A 188 -11.57 22.38 5.11
CA TYR A 188 -12.49 23.48 5.47
C TYR A 188 -12.59 23.73 6.98
N GLY A 189 -11.47 23.57 7.70
CA GLY A 189 -11.42 23.72 9.15
C GLY A 189 -12.03 22.56 9.94
N VAL A 190 -12.58 21.53 9.27
CA VAL A 190 -13.22 20.37 9.89
C VAL A 190 -12.21 19.23 9.96
N PRO A 191 -11.94 18.67 11.17
CA PRO A 191 -11.15 17.46 11.31
C PRO A 191 -11.82 16.25 10.65
N LEU A 192 -11.10 15.54 9.82
CA LEU A 192 -11.57 14.31 9.19
C LEU A 192 -11.25 13.09 10.05
N ARG A 193 -12.11 12.08 9.95
CA ARG A 193 -11.93 10.82 10.67
C ARG A 193 -10.91 9.92 9.94
N PRO A 194 -10.09 9.17 10.67
CA PRO A 194 -9.21 8.19 10.08
C PRO A 194 -9.99 6.99 9.52
N HIS A 195 -9.42 6.36 8.49
CA HIS A 195 -9.90 5.14 7.88
C HIS A 195 -9.00 3.97 8.29
N VAL A 196 -9.58 2.82 8.57
CA VAL A 196 -8.83 1.64 9.06
C VAL A 196 -7.78 1.21 8.05
N GLU A 197 -8.16 1.09 6.78
CA GLU A 197 -7.25 0.68 5.69
C GLU A 197 -6.08 1.66 5.50
N ALA A 198 -6.38 2.96 5.34
CA ALA A 198 -5.33 3.97 5.16
C ALA A 198 -4.39 4.02 6.37
N THR A 199 -4.93 3.85 7.59
CA THR A 199 -4.13 3.79 8.82
C THR A 199 -3.23 2.57 8.85
N ALA A 200 -3.75 1.40 8.51
CA ALA A 200 -2.97 0.16 8.46
C ALA A 200 -1.81 0.27 7.46
N ILE A 201 -2.10 0.74 6.24
CA ILE A 201 -1.09 0.87 5.17
C ILE A 201 -0.06 1.96 5.52
N ALA A 202 -0.46 3.10 6.10
CA ALA A 202 0.48 4.12 6.56
C ALA A 202 1.41 3.60 7.67
N LEU A 203 0.87 2.85 8.64
CA LEU A 203 1.68 2.22 9.69
C LEU A 203 2.66 1.19 9.11
N MET A 204 2.29 0.41 8.10
CA MET A 204 3.26 -0.49 7.43
C MET A 204 4.48 0.27 6.89
N ALA A 205 4.27 1.45 6.31
CA ALA A 205 5.36 2.28 5.79
C ALA A 205 6.23 2.91 6.87
N LEU A 206 5.68 3.08 8.08
CA LEU A 206 6.30 3.75 9.23
C LEU A 206 6.79 2.76 10.30
N GLN A 207 6.91 1.48 9.97
CA GLN A 207 7.29 0.42 10.91
C GLN A 207 8.69 0.58 11.51
N ASP A 208 9.56 1.36 10.89
CA ASP A 208 10.90 1.75 11.38
C ASP A 208 10.90 3.04 12.22
N GLU A 209 9.78 3.79 12.25
CA GLU A 209 9.61 5.04 12.99
C GLU A 209 8.80 4.86 14.30
N ARG A 210 8.86 3.68 14.91
CA ARG A 210 8.01 3.23 16.04
C ARG A 210 8.02 4.14 17.27
N ARG A 211 9.08 4.95 17.48
CA ARG A 211 9.24 5.80 18.67
C ARG A 211 8.46 7.11 18.61
N THR A 212 7.89 7.45 17.46
CA THR A 212 7.12 8.69 17.27
C THR A 212 5.76 8.57 17.96
N SER A 213 5.41 9.54 18.80
CA SER A 213 4.16 9.52 19.59
C SER A 213 2.89 9.39 18.74
N SER A 214 2.83 10.09 17.62
CA SER A 214 1.69 9.99 16.68
C SER A 214 1.53 8.59 16.09
N ILE A 215 2.64 7.86 15.87
CA ILE A 215 2.61 6.48 15.40
C ILE A 215 2.10 5.56 16.50
N GLN A 216 2.54 5.75 17.74
CA GLN A 216 2.04 4.97 18.88
C GLN A 216 0.53 5.17 19.09
N THR A 217 0.06 6.43 19.05
CA THR A 217 -1.36 6.76 19.14
C THR A 217 -2.16 6.12 17.98
N SER A 218 -1.62 6.17 16.77
CA SER A 218 -2.26 5.58 15.59
C SER A 218 -2.30 4.05 15.65
N LEU A 219 -1.26 3.42 16.18
CA LEU A 219 -1.22 1.97 16.39
C LEU A 219 -2.29 1.53 17.39
N GLU A 220 -2.42 2.23 18.50
CA GLU A 220 -3.45 1.95 19.50
C GLU A 220 -4.86 2.16 18.92
N TRP A 221 -5.06 3.24 18.16
CA TRP A 221 -6.30 3.48 17.44
C TRP A 221 -6.64 2.32 16.49
N LEU A 222 -5.65 1.83 15.71
CA LEU A 222 -5.85 0.70 14.79
C LEU A 222 -6.23 -0.58 15.52
N LYS A 223 -5.55 -0.91 16.63
CA LYS A 223 -5.86 -2.07 17.46
C LYS A 223 -7.32 -2.08 17.89
N GLN A 224 -7.77 -1.00 18.54
CA GLN A 224 -9.15 -0.87 19.02
C GLN A 224 -10.17 -0.95 17.89
N ARG A 225 -9.88 -0.32 16.75
CA ARG A 225 -10.82 -0.30 15.62
C ARG A 225 -10.91 -1.64 14.89
N SER A 226 -9.81 -2.37 14.77
CA SER A 226 -9.77 -3.66 14.09
C SER A 226 -10.71 -4.70 14.70
N GLU A 227 -11.00 -4.60 16.01
CA GLU A 227 -11.92 -5.50 16.70
C GLU A 227 -13.36 -5.37 16.18
N SER A 228 -13.79 -4.17 15.76
CA SER A 228 -15.16 -3.90 15.31
C SER A 228 -15.33 -3.87 13.78
N VAL A 229 -14.23 -4.01 13.02
CA VAL A 229 -14.26 -3.95 11.55
C VAL A 229 -14.92 -5.21 10.96
N GLU A 230 -15.86 -5.03 10.02
CA GLU A 230 -16.51 -6.11 9.27
C GLU A 230 -16.08 -6.17 7.78
N SER A 231 -15.30 -5.19 7.33
CA SER A 231 -14.72 -5.20 5.98
C SER A 231 -13.56 -6.19 5.92
N VAL A 232 -13.67 -7.18 5.04
CA VAL A 232 -12.60 -8.15 4.78
C VAL A 232 -11.28 -7.45 4.42
N GLU A 233 -11.34 -6.44 3.55
CA GLU A 233 -10.16 -5.69 3.10
C GLU A 233 -9.50 -4.92 4.24
N SER A 234 -10.27 -4.09 4.96
CA SER A 234 -9.75 -3.31 6.08
C SER A 234 -9.20 -4.19 7.21
N LEU A 235 -9.85 -5.33 7.50
CA LEU A 235 -9.37 -6.27 8.50
C LEU A 235 -8.08 -6.96 8.07
N SER A 236 -7.97 -7.32 6.78
CA SER A 236 -6.76 -7.93 6.23
C SER A 236 -5.56 -7.01 6.31
N TRP A 237 -5.70 -5.75 5.89
CA TRP A 237 -4.63 -4.76 6.03
C TRP A 237 -4.28 -4.49 7.49
N SER A 238 -5.27 -4.49 8.40
CA SER A 238 -5.01 -4.34 9.84
C SER A 238 -4.16 -5.49 10.39
N ILE A 239 -4.46 -6.74 10.04
CA ILE A 239 -3.70 -7.92 10.45
C ILE A 239 -2.24 -7.80 9.98
N LEU A 240 -2.04 -7.50 8.69
CA LEU A 240 -0.71 -7.34 8.10
C LEU A 240 0.09 -6.23 8.81
N SER A 241 -0.53 -5.09 9.06
CA SER A 241 0.13 -3.98 9.73
C SER A 241 0.46 -4.28 11.19
N LEU A 242 -0.51 -4.78 11.96
CA LEU A 242 -0.34 -5.10 13.38
C LEU A 242 0.73 -6.16 13.61
N PHE A 243 0.84 -7.15 12.72
CA PHE A 243 1.88 -8.17 12.77
C PHE A 243 3.29 -7.56 12.66
N LEU A 244 3.51 -6.59 11.77
CA LEU A 244 4.79 -5.88 11.65
C LEU A 244 5.18 -5.13 12.94
N TYR A 245 4.20 -4.70 13.71
CA TYR A 245 4.39 -4.10 15.03
C TYR A 245 4.43 -5.12 16.17
N GLN A 246 4.53 -6.43 15.86
CA GLN A 246 4.61 -7.51 16.84
C GLN A 246 3.38 -7.58 17.77
N GLN A 247 2.22 -7.11 17.29
CA GLN A 247 0.96 -7.25 18.02
C GLN A 247 0.35 -8.63 17.77
N PRO A 248 -0.36 -9.19 18.76
CA PRO A 248 -1.06 -10.46 18.59
C PRO A 248 -2.21 -10.29 17.58
N VAL A 249 -2.21 -11.09 16.50
CA VAL A 249 -3.22 -11.01 15.43
C VAL A 249 -4.15 -12.22 15.34
N GLY A 250 -3.93 -13.27 16.15
CA GLY A 250 -4.66 -14.54 16.05
C GLY A 250 -6.17 -14.40 16.15
N GLN A 251 -6.69 -13.53 17.03
CA GLN A 251 -8.12 -13.27 17.15
C GLN A 251 -8.70 -12.58 15.91
N LEU A 252 -7.95 -11.65 15.34
CA LEU A 252 -8.35 -10.96 14.08
C LEU A 252 -8.31 -11.93 12.89
N GLN A 253 -7.33 -12.84 12.84
CA GLN A 253 -7.27 -13.90 11.83
C GLN A 253 -8.46 -14.86 11.96
N ALA A 254 -8.83 -15.28 13.18
CA ALA A 254 -10.02 -16.09 13.41
C ALA A 254 -11.30 -15.38 12.95
N LYS A 255 -11.44 -14.10 13.27
CA LYS A 255 -12.55 -13.26 12.79
C LYS A 255 -12.56 -13.17 11.25
N LEU A 256 -11.40 -12.93 10.62
CA LEU A 256 -11.29 -12.88 9.16
C LEU A 256 -11.70 -14.23 8.54
N ALA A 257 -11.23 -15.35 9.11
CA ALA A 257 -11.59 -16.67 8.64
C ALA A 257 -13.12 -16.93 8.70
N THR A 258 -13.79 -16.46 9.74
CA THR A 258 -15.25 -16.49 9.85
C THR A 258 -15.91 -15.64 8.76
N LEU A 259 -15.49 -14.38 8.61
CA LEU A 259 -16.06 -13.46 7.61
C LEU A 259 -15.95 -13.99 6.16
N VAL A 260 -14.87 -14.68 5.82
CA VAL A 260 -14.68 -15.25 4.48
C VAL A 260 -15.28 -16.65 4.34
N GLY A 261 -15.56 -17.35 5.48
CA GLY A 261 -16.18 -18.68 5.53
C GLY A 261 -17.69 -18.68 5.43
N ASP A 262 -18.37 -17.60 5.83
CA ASP A 262 -19.84 -17.48 5.91
C ASP A 262 -20.54 -17.34 4.54
N GLY A 263 -19.94 -17.85 3.46
CA GLY A 263 -20.53 -17.79 2.11
C GLY A 263 -20.51 -16.40 1.48
N ARG A 264 -19.86 -15.41 2.10
CA ARG A 264 -19.64 -14.09 1.50
C ARG A 264 -18.76 -14.22 0.25
N VAL A 265 -19.30 -13.89 -0.89
CA VAL A 265 -18.54 -13.89 -2.15
C VAL A 265 -17.66 -12.66 -2.19
N ILE A 266 -16.35 -12.85 -2.00
CA ILE A 266 -15.37 -11.80 -2.24
C ILE A 266 -15.23 -11.65 -3.76
N ARG A 267 -15.81 -10.60 -4.33
CA ARG A 267 -15.80 -10.36 -5.79
C ARG A 267 -14.47 -9.78 -6.28
N ASN A 268 -13.86 -8.92 -5.49
CA ASN A 268 -12.60 -8.25 -5.82
C ASN A 268 -11.40 -9.19 -5.58
N ASN A 269 -10.59 -9.41 -6.62
CA ASN A 269 -9.43 -10.30 -6.53
C ASN A 269 -8.30 -9.73 -5.68
N ALA A 270 -8.14 -8.39 -5.61
CA ALA A 270 -7.19 -7.77 -4.71
C ALA A 270 -7.56 -8.04 -3.25
N THR A 271 -8.84 -7.81 -2.87
CA THR A 271 -9.35 -8.13 -1.52
C THR A 271 -9.21 -9.62 -1.18
N LEU A 272 -9.48 -10.53 -2.15
CA LEU A 272 -9.29 -11.96 -1.95
C LEU A 272 -7.82 -12.31 -1.65
N ALA A 273 -6.91 -11.78 -2.46
CA ALA A 273 -5.48 -11.99 -2.28
C ALA A 273 -4.96 -11.41 -0.95
N THR A 274 -5.41 -10.20 -0.58
CA THR A 274 -5.03 -9.59 0.70
C THR A 274 -5.56 -10.40 1.89
N ALA A 275 -6.77 -10.98 1.79
CA ALA A 275 -7.31 -11.85 2.83
C ALA A 275 -6.47 -13.13 3.00
N ILE A 276 -6.02 -13.73 1.91
CA ILE A 276 -5.12 -14.90 1.93
C ILE A 276 -3.79 -14.52 2.61
N LEU A 277 -3.18 -13.39 2.22
CA LEU A 277 -1.95 -12.89 2.85
C LEU A 277 -2.12 -12.71 4.36
N ALA A 278 -3.20 -12.10 4.79
CA ALA A 278 -3.48 -11.86 6.20
C ALA A 278 -3.69 -13.14 7.00
N LEU A 279 -4.37 -14.14 6.41
CA LEU A 279 -4.58 -15.44 7.05
C LEU A 279 -3.28 -16.25 7.14
N LYS A 280 -2.37 -16.13 6.16
CA LYS A 280 -1.04 -16.76 6.15
C LYS A 280 0.02 -15.96 6.93
N CYS A 281 -0.34 -14.79 7.46
CA CYS A 281 0.58 -13.93 8.18
C CYS A 281 1.12 -14.64 9.42
N GLY A 282 2.44 -14.74 9.52
CA GLY A 282 3.13 -15.52 10.55
C GLY A 282 3.65 -16.89 10.08
N GLU A 283 3.14 -17.41 8.96
CA GLU A 283 3.63 -18.65 8.34
C GLU A 283 4.65 -18.37 7.22
N MET A 284 4.75 -17.12 6.78
CA MET A 284 5.63 -16.67 5.69
C MET A 284 6.39 -15.40 6.07
N ILE A 285 7.47 -15.11 5.33
CA ILE A 285 8.16 -13.81 5.43
C ILE A 285 7.17 -12.72 5.01
N HIS A 286 7.02 -11.70 5.86
CA HIS A 286 6.06 -10.63 5.60
C HIS A 286 6.49 -9.81 4.37
N PRO A 287 5.67 -9.73 3.29
CA PRO A 287 6.10 -9.15 2.01
C PRO A 287 6.37 -7.65 2.07
N PHE A 288 5.83 -6.96 3.07
CA PHE A 288 5.99 -5.51 3.27
C PHE A 288 6.92 -5.17 4.45
N ALA A 289 7.69 -6.12 4.96
CA ALA A 289 8.71 -5.83 5.97
C ALA A 289 9.84 -4.98 5.37
N VAL A 290 10.25 -3.89 6.04
CA VAL A 290 11.36 -3.02 5.62
C VAL A 290 12.66 -3.29 6.37
N MET A 291 12.58 -3.93 7.54
CA MET A 291 13.74 -4.42 8.29
C MET A 291 13.88 -5.93 8.04
N ARG A 292 14.96 -6.34 7.45
CA ARG A 292 15.38 -7.73 7.32
C ARG A 292 16.52 -8.04 8.27
#